data_6f2dbf505e7765179f922c3ebdf7f7b4
#
_entry.id   6f2dbf505e7765179f922c3ebdf7f7b4
#
_cell.length_a   1.000
_cell.length_b   1.000
_cell.length_c   1.000
_cell.angle_alpha   90.00
_cell.angle_beta   90.00
_cell.angle_gamma   90.00
#
_symmetry.space_group_name_H-M   'P 1'
#
loop_
_entity.id
_entity.type
_entity.pdbx_description
1 polymer ?
#
loop_
_entity_poly.entity_id
_entity_poly.type
_entity_poly.pdbx_seq_one_letter_code
_entity_poly.pdbx_strand_id
1 'polypeptide(L)'
;VLTFDEIAMWLKESNIKLNDLQEEDFENPTDINGASFPVKGGIFSNLKSISDIYGYQYMQADGVEACINVLEALSNHELEGVCVELNMCEGSCIGGPAMPSNHPNCYVIEKRVRDFAKNKPITSEPVSSVSIESDELNRGFSEKPIFMPEPTEEEIVEILHSMGKFKDSDQLNCNTCGYK
;
A
#
# COMPACT_ATOMS: atom_id res chain seq x y z
N VAL A 1 9.37 -10.38 -6.63
CA VAL A 1 8.44 -9.99 -5.53
C VAL A 1 7.51 -11.16 -5.31
N LEU A 2 7.32 -11.59 -4.06
CA LEU A 2 6.43 -12.68 -3.67
C LEU A 2 5.39 -12.14 -2.70
N THR A 3 4.18 -12.69 -2.76
CA THR A 3 3.13 -12.46 -1.77
C THR A 3 3.39 -13.29 -0.51
N PHE A 4 2.69 -12.98 0.57
CA PHE A 4 2.82 -13.77 1.82
C PHE A 4 2.34 -15.21 1.63
N ASP A 5 1.28 -15.43 0.83
CA ASP A 5 0.79 -16.78 0.53
C ASP A 5 1.80 -17.59 -0.29
N GLU A 6 2.46 -16.97 -1.26
CA GLU A 6 3.53 -17.63 -2.05
C GLU A 6 4.72 -18.01 -1.17
N ILE A 7 5.13 -17.13 -0.24
CA ILE A 7 6.19 -17.45 0.73
C ILE A 7 5.75 -18.60 1.64
N ALA A 8 4.53 -18.57 2.14
CA ALA A 8 4.00 -19.64 3.00
C ALA A 8 3.96 -20.99 2.27
N MET A 9 3.55 -21.00 1.00
CA MET A 9 3.59 -22.20 0.15
C MET A 9 5.03 -22.68 -0.04
N TRP A 10 5.95 -21.80 -0.37
CA TRP A 10 7.35 -22.15 -0.58
C TRP A 10 8.00 -22.75 0.67
N LEU A 11 7.77 -22.14 1.83
CA LEU A 11 8.23 -22.70 3.12
C LEU A 11 7.67 -24.11 3.36
N LYS A 12 6.38 -24.31 3.07
CA LYS A 12 5.74 -25.61 3.21
C LYS A 12 6.31 -26.66 2.25
N GLU A 13 6.51 -26.32 0.98
CA GLU A 13 7.10 -27.20 -0.04
C GLU A 13 8.55 -27.54 0.29
N SER A 14 9.29 -26.60 0.86
CA SER A 14 10.66 -26.78 1.34
C SER A 14 10.74 -27.52 2.68
N ASN A 15 9.60 -27.91 3.26
CA ASN A 15 9.52 -28.59 4.55
C ASN A 15 10.12 -27.80 5.71
N ILE A 16 10.11 -26.46 5.61
CA ILE A 16 10.61 -25.54 6.63
C ILE A 16 9.49 -25.20 7.60
N LYS A 17 9.69 -25.48 8.88
CA LYS A 17 8.76 -25.11 9.96
C LYS A 17 9.36 -23.98 10.77
N LEU A 18 8.74 -22.81 10.71
CA LEU A 18 9.23 -21.61 11.39
C LEU A 18 9.40 -21.79 12.91
N ASN A 19 8.53 -22.61 13.53
CA ASN A 19 8.60 -22.89 14.97
C ASN A 19 9.83 -23.70 15.40
N ASP A 20 10.46 -24.37 14.44
CA ASP A 20 11.65 -25.19 14.70
C ASP A 20 12.97 -24.41 14.50
N LEU A 21 12.86 -23.15 14.01
CA LEU A 21 14.00 -22.28 13.78
C LEU A 21 14.28 -21.40 15.01
N GLN A 22 15.55 -21.07 15.20
CA GLN A 22 15.94 -20.05 16.17
C GLN A 22 15.75 -18.66 15.54
N GLU A 23 15.33 -17.70 16.37
CA GLU A 23 15.31 -16.30 15.93
C GLU A 23 16.74 -15.81 15.76
N GLU A 24 17.03 -15.31 14.57
CA GLU A 24 18.30 -14.69 14.22
C GLU A 24 18.04 -13.29 13.66
N ASP A 25 19.00 -12.40 13.85
CA ASP A 25 18.98 -11.08 13.24
C ASP A 25 19.29 -11.19 11.74
N PHE A 26 18.81 -10.21 10.96
CA PHE A 26 19.15 -10.14 9.55
C PHE A 26 20.65 -9.94 9.36
N GLU A 27 21.26 -10.62 8.40
CA GLU A 27 22.69 -10.50 8.06
C GLU A 27 23.10 -9.07 7.71
N ASN A 28 22.20 -8.31 7.11
CA ASN A 28 22.37 -6.88 6.88
C ASN A 28 21.41 -6.10 7.79
N PRO A 29 21.91 -5.41 8.82
CA PRO A 29 21.10 -4.53 9.62
C PRO A 29 20.55 -3.42 8.72
N THR A 30 19.33 -3.60 8.24
CA THR A 30 18.60 -2.57 7.52
C THR A 30 18.26 -1.44 8.50
N ASP A 31 18.24 -0.24 7.99
CA ASP A 31 17.79 0.92 8.74
C ASP A 31 16.43 0.61 9.41
N ILE A 32 16.42 0.69 10.72
CA ILE A 32 15.26 0.41 11.58
C ILE A 32 14.04 1.21 11.14
N ASN A 33 14.29 2.36 10.57
CA ASN A 33 13.27 3.26 10.12
C ASN A 33 12.35 2.62 9.06
N GLY A 34 12.86 1.77 8.17
CA GLY A 34 12.07 1.04 7.18
C GLY A 34 11.11 0.00 7.74
N ALA A 35 11.32 -0.47 8.98
CA ALA A 35 10.48 -1.51 9.58
C ALA A 35 9.02 -1.09 9.77
N SER A 36 8.73 0.20 9.85
CA SER A 36 7.38 0.74 10.00
C SER A 36 6.69 1.10 8.68
N PHE A 37 7.34 1.00 7.53
CA PHE A 37 6.77 1.35 6.22
C PHE A 37 5.44 0.65 5.89
N PRO A 38 5.19 -0.61 6.29
CA PRO A 38 3.95 -1.29 5.95
C PRO A 38 2.71 -0.75 6.66
N VAL A 39 2.85 0.08 7.66
CA VAL A 39 1.73 0.62 8.45
C VAL A 39 1.49 2.10 8.15
N LYS A 40 0.27 2.55 8.36
CA LYS A 40 -0.16 3.93 8.16
C LYS A 40 0.74 4.93 8.90
N GLY A 41 1.24 5.93 8.20
CA GLY A 41 2.18 6.93 8.74
C GLY A 41 3.59 6.39 8.96
N GLY A 42 3.88 5.17 8.51
CA GLY A 42 5.18 4.53 8.68
C GLY A 42 6.27 5.19 7.84
N ILE A 43 5.95 5.66 6.67
CA ILE A 43 6.87 6.42 5.82
C ILE A 43 7.18 7.77 6.47
N PHE A 44 6.16 8.48 6.91
CA PHE A 44 6.34 9.78 7.56
C PHE A 44 7.08 9.74 8.88
N SER A 45 6.97 8.65 9.63
CA SER A 45 7.73 8.50 10.88
C SER A 45 9.24 8.69 10.68
N ASN A 46 9.71 8.46 9.46
CA ASN A 46 11.11 8.60 9.05
C ASN A 46 11.43 9.96 8.42
N LEU A 47 10.40 10.70 7.99
CA LEU A 47 10.53 11.99 7.32
C LEU A 47 10.28 13.18 8.25
N LYS A 48 10.05 12.96 9.53
CA LYS A 48 9.74 14.02 10.51
C LYS A 48 10.77 15.16 10.53
N SER A 49 12.04 14.83 10.29
CA SER A 49 13.10 15.85 10.21
C SER A 49 12.98 16.76 8.98
N ILE A 50 12.28 16.31 7.93
CA ILE A 50 12.09 17.08 6.70
C ILE A 50 10.99 18.12 6.87
N SER A 51 9.92 17.82 7.65
CA SER A 51 8.86 18.79 7.92
C SER A 51 9.37 20.02 8.65
N ASP A 52 10.24 19.78 9.63
CA ASP A 52 10.83 20.85 10.42
C ASP A 52 11.72 21.78 9.55
N ILE A 53 12.28 21.24 8.46
CA ILE A 53 13.11 22.00 7.51
C ILE A 53 12.25 22.79 6.53
N TYR A 54 11.14 22.22 6.01
CA TYR A 54 10.36 22.82 4.93
C TYR A 54 9.01 23.40 5.39
N GLY A 55 8.63 23.20 6.65
CA GLY A 55 7.38 23.73 7.20
C GLY A 55 6.11 23.09 6.67
N TYR A 56 6.21 21.91 6.02
CA TYR A 56 5.03 21.20 5.52
C TYR A 56 4.26 20.51 6.66
N GLN A 57 2.95 20.61 6.62
CA GLN A 57 2.09 19.83 7.49
C GLN A 57 1.90 18.41 6.92
N TYR A 58 2.06 17.38 7.75
CA TYR A 58 1.85 16.00 7.33
C TYR A 58 0.40 15.56 7.44
N MET A 59 -0.07 14.93 6.38
CA MET A 59 -1.37 14.30 6.31
C MET A 59 -1.22 12.87 5.79
N GLN A 60 -2.14 12.00 6.14
CA GLN A 60 -2.14 10.62 5.69
C GLN A 60 -3.57 10.18 5.39
N ALA A 61 -3.72 9.44 4.30
CA ALA A 61 -4.99 8.84 3.91
C ALA A 61 -4.78 7.41 3.42
N ASP A 62 -5.69 6.53 3.79
CA ASP A 62 -5.70 5.13 3.38
C ASP A 62 -7.11 4.71 2.94
N GLY A 63 -7.15 3.85 1.94
CA GLY A 63 -8.37 3.52 1.22
C GLY A 63 -8.62 4.43 0.02
N VAL A 64 -9.30 3.88 -0.98
CA VAL A 64 -9.52 4.55 -2.27
C VAL A 64 -10.25 5.87 -2.11
N GLU A 65 -11.36 5.87 -1.38
CA GLU A 65 -12.22 7.05 -1.21
C GLU A 65 -11.49 8.19 -0.48
N ALA A 66 -10.78 7.87 0.61
CA ALA A 66 -10.01 8.87 1.34
C ALA A 66 -8.87 9.46 0.50
N CYS A 67 -8.19 8.62 -0.30
CA CYS A 67 -7.15 9.09 -1.21
C CYS A 67 -7.71 10.02 -2.29
N ILE A 68 -8.86 9.68 -2.89
CA ILE A 68 -9.52 10.53 -3.90
C ILE A 68 -9.89 11.88 -3.28
N ASN A 69 -10.53 11.90 -2.11
CA ASN A 69 -10.94 13.13 -1.43
C ASN A 69 -9.74 14.08 -1.17
N VAL A 70 -8.60 13.52 -0.74
CA VAL A 70 -7.38 14.33 -0.53
C VAL A 70 -6.84 14.86 -1.85
N LEU A 71 -6.82 14.04 -2.92
CA LEU A 71 -6.34 14.47 -4.23
C LEU A 71 -7.23 15.54 -4.86
N GLU A 72 -8.54 15.45 -4.67
CA GLU A 72 -9.50 16.47 -5.11
C GLU A 72 -9.28 17.79 -4.39
N ALA A 73 -9.12 17.76 -3.05
CA ALA A 73 -8.83 18.95 -2.27
C ALA A 73 -7.49 19.62 -2.67
N LEU A 74 -6.46 18.82 -2.98
CA LEU A 74 -5.19 19.33 -3.52
C LEU A 74 -5.39 19.96 -4.92
N SER A 75 -6.16 19.29 -5.79
CA SER A 75 -6.46 19.77 -7.14
C SER A 75 -7.24 21.09 -7.13
N ASN A 76 -8.12 21.26 -6.16
CA ASN A 76 -8.91 22.46 -5.97
C ASN A 76 -8.19 23.58 -5.22
N HIS A 77 -6.91 23.41 -4.88
CA HIS A 77 -6.12 24.36 -4.06
C HIS A 77 -6.72 24.62 -2.67
N GLU A 78 -7.48 23.68 -2.11
CA GLU A 78 -8.03 23.74 -0.77
C GLU A 78 -7.02 23.29 0.29
N LEU A 79 -6.01 22.52 -0.12
CA LEU A 79 -4.88 22.07 0.69
C LEU A 79 -3.57 22.59 0.11
N GLU A 80 -2.88 23.42 0.89
CA GLU A 80 -1.57 23.95 0.55
C GLU A 80 -0.57 23.73 1.70
N GLY A 81 0.71 23.67 1.39
CA GLY A 81 1.76 23.49 2.41
C GLY A 81 1.69 22.14 3.12
N VAL A 82 1.18 21.12 2.45
CA VAL A 82 1.02 19.76 3.00
C VAL A 82 1.92 18.76 2.27
N CYS A 83 2.36 17.76 3.02
CA CYS A 83 2.99 16.56 2.49
C CYS A 83 2.08 15.37 2.83
N VAL A 84 1.66 14.61 1.83
CA VAL A 84 0.62 13.60 2.01
C VAL A 84 1.15 12.20 1.76
N GLU A 85 0.94 11.29 2.71
CA GLU A 85 1.11 9.85 2.52
C GLU A 85 -0.22 9.25 2.08
N LEU A 86 -0.26 8.70 0.88
CA LEU A 86 -1.45 8.07 0.30
C LEU A 86 -1.23 6.56 0.17
N ASN A 87 -2.11 5.78 0.76
CA ASN A 87 -2.11 4.33 0.66
C ASN A 87 -3.44 3.85 0.07
N MET A 88 -3.39 3.19 -1.09
CA MET A 88 -4.59 2.71 -1.77
C MET A 88 -5.37 1.69 -0.93
N CYS A 89 -4.66 0.84 -0.17
CA CYS A 89 -5.27 -0.18 0.68
C CYS A 89 -5.65 0.41 2.03
N GLU A 90 -6.85 0.13 2.50
CA GLU A 90 -7.29 0.45 3.86
C GLU A 90 -6.42 -0.32 4.88
N GLY A 91 -5.84 0.40 5.85
CA GLY A 91 -4.83 -0.15 6.76
C GLY A 91 -3.41 -0.17 6.18
N SER A 92 -3.15 0.49 5.06
CA SER A 92 -1.87 0.49 4.34
C SER A 92 -1.49 -0.91 3.80
N CYS A 93 -0.20 -1.24 3.68
CA CYS A 93 0.24 -2.52 3.12
C CYS A 93 -0.24 -3.74 3.89
N ILE A 94 -0.44 -3.61 5.21
CA ILE A 94 -0.92 -4.70 6.07
C ILE A 94 -2.42 -5.01 5.87
N GLY A 95 -3.17 -4.13 5.22
CA GLY A 95 -4.55 -4.37 4.80
C GLY A 95 -4.67 -4.70 3.31
N GLY A 96 -3.55 -4.85 2.62
CA GLY A 96 -3.50 -5.05 1.18
C GLY A 96 -3.84 -6.48 0.73
N PRO A 97 -4.09 -6.67 -0.57
CA PRO A 97 -4.54 -7.95 -1.15
C PRO A 97 -3.46 -9.05 -1.12
N ALA A 98 -2.21 -8.70 -0.84
CA ALA A 98 -1.11 -9.67 -0.69
C ALA A 98 -1.03 -10.29 0.71
N MET A 99 -1.88 -9.87 1.64
CA MET A 99 -1.99 -10.47 2.96
C MET A 99 -2.77 -11.79 2.89
N PRO A 100 -2.41 -12.79 3.73
CA PRO A 100 -3.16 -14.04 3.79
C PRO A 100 -4.64 -13.81 4.11
N SER A 101 -5.53 -14.57 3.50
CA SER A 101 -6.99 -14.43 3.71
C SER A 101 -7.46 -14.65 5.14
N ASN A 102 -6.65 -15.33 5.96
CA ASN A 102 -6.92 -15.64 7.37
C ASN A 102 -6.11 -14.78 8.34
N HIS A 103 -5.62 -13.60 7.90
CA HIS A 103 -4.83 -12.73 8.75
C HIS A 103 -5.66 -12.16 9.93
N PRO A 104 -5.04 -11.82 11.05
CA PRO A 104 -5.68 -11.10 12.14
C PRO A 104 -6.19 -9.72 11.68
N ASN A 105 -7.04 -9.10 12.50
CA ASN A 105 -7.47 -7.73 12.29
C ASN A 105 -6.26 -6.79 12.08
N CYS A 106 -6.37 -5.85 11.13
CA CYS A 106 -5.27 -4.96 10.73
C CYS A 106 -4.67 -4.17 11.91
N TYR A 107 -5.47 -3.77 12.90
CA TYR A 107 -4.96 -3.08 14.09
C TYR A 107 -4.07 -3.98 14.96
N VAL A 108 -4.33 -5.28 14.98
CA VAL A 108 -3.48 -6.26 15.69
C VAL A 108 -2.14 -6.40 14.98
N ILE A 109 -2.18 -6.44 13.65
CA ILE A 109 -0.97 -6.52 12.82
C ILE A 109 -0.16 -5.22 12.95
N GLU A 110 -0.82 -4.07 12.85
CA GLU A 110 -0.20 -2.76 13.03
C GLU A 110 0.56 -2.69 14.37
N LYS A 111 -0.10 -3.10 15.46
CA LYS A 111 0.56 -3.14 16.76
C LYS A 111 1.81 -4.01 16.75
N ARG A 112 1.74 -5.21 16.15
CA ARG A 112 2.89 -6.12 16.05
C ARG A 112 4.04 -5.52 15.25
N VAL A 113 3.75 -4.88 14.11
CA VAL A 113 4.76 -4.20 13.29
C VAL A 113 5.42 -3.07 14.05
N ARG A 114 4.63 -2.25 14.75
CA ARG A 114 5.17 -1.14 15.57
C ARG A 114 5.99 -1.64 16.75
N ASP A 115 5.57 -2.70 17.42
CA ASP A 115 6.32 -3.31 18.51
C ASP A 115 7.64 -3.89 18.00
N PHE A 116 7.62 -4.56 16.86
CA PHE A 116 8.83 -5.07 16.20
C PHE A 116 9.80 -3.94 15.86
N ALA A 117 9.31 -2.86 15.25
CA ALA A 117 10.13 -1.70 14.91
C ALA A 117 10.76 -1.03 16.13
N LYS A 118 10.05 -0.97 17.28
CA LYS A 118 10.57 -0.38 18.53
C LYS A 118 11.61 -1.24 19.23
N ASN A 119 11.49 -2.55 19.12
CA ASN A 119 12.35 -3.50 19.87
C ASN A 119 13.65 -3.83 19.15
N LYS A 120 13.84 -3.34 17.94
CA LYS A 120 15.09 -3.53 17.21
C LYS A 120 16.20 -2.65 17.82
N PRO A 121 17.40 -3.19 18.07
CA PRO A 121 18.51 -2.38 18.51
C PRO A 121 18.90 -1.37 17.42
N ILE A 122 19.09 -0.13 17.82
CA ILE A 122 19.63 0.91 16.93
C ILE A 122 21.10 0.54 16.71
N THR A 123 21.41 -0.07 15.57
CA THR A 123 22.79 -0.21 15.14
C THR A 123 23.30 1.16 14.76
N SER A 124 24.24 1.68 15.53
CA SER A 124 24.79 3.04 15.41
C SER A 124 25.71 3.26 14.21
N GLU A 125 25.88 2.25 13.38
CA GLU A 125 26.62 2.41 12.13
C GLU A 125 25.65 2.94 11.06
N PRO A 126 25.87 4.17 10.57
CA PRO A 126 25.08 4.65 9.41
C PRO A 126 25.39 3.69 8.26
N VAL A 127 24.35 2.99 7.79
CA VAL A 127 24.40 2.36 6.46
C VAL A 127 24.97 3.41 5.53
N SER A 128 26.09 3.09 4.90
CA SER A 128 26.85 4.02 4.04
C SER A 128 25.90 4.97 3.33
N SER A 129 26.00 6.25 3.67
CA SER A 129 25.17 7.27 3.09
C SER A 129 25.41 7.25 1.57
N VAL A 130 24.54 6.58 0.85
CA VAL A 130 24.44 6.81 -0.59
C VAL A 130 24.01 8.25 -0.70
N SER A 131 24.93 9.13 -1.04
CA SER A 131 24.60 10.51 -1.35
C SER A 131 23.77 10.49 -2.63
N ILE A 132 22.46 10.55 -2.47
CA ILE A 132 21.55 10.71 -3.60
C ILE A 132 21.52 12.19 -3.88
N GLU A 133 21.96 12.60 -5.06
CA GLU A 133 21.86 13.98 -5.51
C GLU A 133 20.38 14.36 -5.62
N SER A 134 20.04 15.59 -5.23
CA SER A 134 18.65 16.06 -5.22
C SER A 134 17.95 15.94 -6.58
N ASP A 135 18.72 16.04 -7.67
CA ASP A 135 18.21 15.91 -9.03
C ASP A 135 17.79 14.48 -9.39
N GLU A 136 18.38 13.47 -8.75
CA GLU A 136 18.01 12.06 -8.94
C GLU A 136 16.65 11.74 -8.30
N LEU A 137 16.24 12.49 -7.29
CA LEU A 137 14.95 12.36 -6.62
C LEU A 137 13.85 13.19 -7.28
N ASN A 138 14.23 14.14 -8.13
CA ASN A 138 13.26 15.02 -8.77
C ASN A 138 12.56 14.31 -9.94
N ARG A 139 11.28 13.98 -9.78
CA ARG A 139 10.44 13.39 -10.82
C ARG A 139 9.25 14.28 -11.11
N GLY A 140 9.17 14.72 -12.36
CA GLY A 140 7.96 15.32 -12.91
C GLY A 140 7.02 14.25 -13.45
N PHE A 141 5.74 14.40 -13.16
CA PHE A 141 4.69 13.60 -13.77
C PHE A 141 3.89 14.49 -14.72
N SER A 142 3.82 14.09 -15.99
CA SER A 142 2.92 14.74 -16.95
C SER A 142 1.57 14.00 -16.93
N GLU A 143 0.51 14.76 -17.05
CA GLU A 143 -0.83 14.23 -17.22
C GLU A 143 -0.87 13.30 -18.45
N LYS A 144 -1.33 12.08 -18.22
CA LYS A 144 -1.59 11.09 -19.28
C LYS A 144 -3.01 10.58 -19.13
N PRO A 145 -4.01 11.39 -19.49
CA PRO A 145 -5.41 10.97 -19.38
C PRO A 145 -5.63 9.73 -20.25
N ILE A 146 -6.13 8.67 -19.64
CA ILE A 146 -6.60 7.50 -20.35
C ILE A 146 -8.07 7.75 -20.64
N PHE A 147 -8.36 8.06 -21.89
CA PHE A 147 -9.74 8.17 -22.37
C PHE A 147 -10.26 6.74 -22.58
N MET A 148 -11.05 6.24 -21.66
CA MET A 148 -11.87 5.06 -21.88
C MET A 148 -13.26 5.56 -22.30
N PRO A 149 -13.69 5.31 -23.55
CA PRO A 149 -15.06 5.62 -23.94
C PRO A 149 -16.01 4.80 -23.06
N GLU A 150 -17.00 5.46 -22.48
CA GLU A 150 -18.07 4.73 -21.81
C GLU A 150 -18.89 3.99 -22.85
N PRO A 151 -19.11 2.67 -22.68
CA PRO A 151 -19.93 1.92 -23.60
C PRO A 151 -21.39 2.40 -23.55
N THR A 152 -22.05 2.42 -24.69
CA THR A 152 -23.48 2.72 -24.76
C THR A 152 -24.30 1.58 -24.14
N GLU A 153 -25.53 1.86 -23.74
CA GLU A 153 -26.44 0.82 -23.22
C GLU A 153 -26.66 -0.31 -24.23
N GLU A 154 -26.70 0.03 -25.53
CA GLU A 154 -26.85 -0.96 -26.59
C GLU A 154 -25.62 -1.90 -26.66
N GLU A 155 -24.41 -1.35 -26.56
CA GLU A 155 -23.17 -2.15 -26.54
C GLU A 155 -23.11 -3.04 -25.30
N ILE A 156 -23.53 -2.54 -24.14
CA ILE A 156 -23.62 -3.34 -22.90
C ILE A 156 -24.59 -4.51 -23.09
N VAL A 157 -25.78 -4.25 -23.65
CA VAL A 157 -26.78 -5.29 -23.91
C VAL A 157 -26.28 -6.33 -24.91
N GLU A 158 -25.60 -5.92 -25.98
CA GLU A 158 -24.99 -6.85 -26.95
C GLU A 158 -23.95 -7.75 -26.29
N ILE A 159 -23.09 -7.22 -25.43
CA ILE A 159 -22.10 -7.99 -24.68
C ILE A 159 -22.80 -8.98 -23.74
N LEU A 160 -23.81 -8.52 -22.99
CA LEU A 160 -24.58 -9.40 -22.11
C LEU A 160 -25.23 -10.55 -22.88
N HIS A 161 -25.84 -10.27 -24.03
CA HIS A 161 -26.42 -11.29 -24.89
C HIS A 161 -25.38 -12.27 -25.42
N SER A 162 -24.19 -11.80 -25.79
CA SER A 162 -23.07 -12.67 -26.21
C SER A 162 -22.61 -13.63 -25.10
N MET A 163 -22.77 -13.21 -23.85
CA MET A 163 -22.49 -14.00 -22.65
C MET A 163 -23.66 -14.93 -22.24
N GLY A 164 -24.75 -14.96 -23.02
CA GLY A 164 -25.95 -15.76 -22.71
C GLY A 164 -26.84 -15.14 -21.63
N LYS A 165 -26.70 -13.86 -21.32
CA LYS A 165 -27.48 -13.13 -20.33
C LYS A 165 -28.54 -12.29 -21.04
N PHE A 166 -29.77 -12.78 -21.07
CA PHE A 166 -30.86 -12.16 -21.80
C PHE A 166 -31.90 -11.45 -20.91
N LYS A 167 -31.85 -11.69 -19.60
CA LYS A 167 -32.80 -11.16 -18.62
C LYS A 167 -32.05 -10.66 -17.39
N ASP A 168 -32.65 -9.72 -16.68
CA ASP A 168 -32.09 -9.21 -15.42
C ASP A 168 -31.84 -10.32 -14.39
N SER A 169 -32.66 -11.37 -14.39
CA SER A 169 -32.46 -12.55 -13.54
C SER A 169 -31.18 -13.34 -13.85
N ASP A 170 -30.60 -13.16 -15.04
CA ASP A 170 -29.36 -13.84 -15.44
C ASP A 170 -28.12 -13.08 -14.94
N GLN A 171 -28.30 -11.89 -14.37
CA GLN A 171 -27.30 -11.04 -13.80
C GLN A 171 -27.35 -11.16 -12.26
N LEU A 172 -26.35 -11.78 -11.67
CA LEU A 172 -26.32 -12.00 -10.21
C LEU A 172 -26.09 -10.71 -9.41
N ASN A 173 -25.46 -9.69 -10.02
CA ASN A 173 -25.13 -8.41 -9.40
C ASN A 173 -24.57 -8.53 -7.96
N CYS A 174 -23.80 -9.58 -7.71
CA CYS A 174 -23.28 -9.90 -6.38
C CYS A 174 -22.02 -9.11 -6.02
N ASN A 175 -21.49 -8.28 -6.92
CA ASN A 175 -20.24 -7.49 -6.80
C ASN A 175 -18.98 -8.30 -6.48
N THR A 176 -19.04 -9.63 -6.41
CA THR A 176 -17.89 -10.48 -6.05
C THR A 176 -16.76 -10.40 -7.08
N CYS A 177 -17.09 -10.15 -8.35
CA CYS A 177 -16.11 -10.01 -9.43
C CYS A 177 -15.70 -8.56 -9.71
N GLY A 178 -16.26 -7.57 -9.00
CA GLY A 178 -16.00 -6.14 -9.23
C GLY A 178 -16.69 -5.56 -10.48
N TYR A 179 -17.52 -6.34 -11.19
CA TYR A 179 -18.35 -5.87 -12.28
C TYR A 179 -19.78 -5.66 -11.78
N LYS A 180 -20.32 -4.47 -12.05
CA LYS A 180 -21.74 -4.19 -11.84
C LYS A 180 -22.56 -4.78 -12.96
#